data_aa9e2500b315907188a9da435599f2af
#
_entry.id   aa9e2500b315907188a9da435599f2af
#
_cell.length_a   1.000
_cell.length_b   1.000
_cell.length_c   1.000
_cell.angle_alpha   90.00
_cell.angle_beta   90.00
_cell.angle_gamma   90.00
#
_symmetry.space_group_name_H-M   'P 1'
#
loop_
_entity.id
_entity.type
_entity.pdbx_description
1 polymer ?
#
loop_
_entity_poly.entity_id
_entity_poly.type
_entity_poly.pdbx_seq_one_letter_code
_entity_poly.pdbx_strand_id
1 'polypeptide(L)'
;YKREIVRLQHSGSYKVANFISKSVRKPFKAIILPITLPFFILNIIRKKTGKLPNHIDSNYSLSESSNNRNSIIFFPTNGVGFGHFTRLLAIAKQIRKTDSEIEIVFFTTMPTLNILAAEGFPCYYVPGRYRYEDMDPSTWNSICEEMLNLVLTIHKPKAFIFDGAYPYRGMLNALQSYSN
;
A
#
# COMPACT_ATOMS: atom_id res chain seq x y z
N TYR A 1 -20.29 10.66 -2.18
CA TYR A 1 -20.30 11.29 -3.52
C TYR A 1 -19.06 12.16 -3.77
N LYS A 2 -18.72 13.17 -2.93
CA LYS A 2 -17.53 14.03 -3.13
C LYS A 2 -16.22 13.23 -3.17
N ARG A 3 -16.06 12.22 -2.30
CA ARG A 3 -14.85 11.38 -2.23
C ARG A 3 -14.66 10.48 -3.46
N GLU A 4 -15.71 9.97 -4.05
CA GLU A 4 -15.65 9.18 -5.28
C GLU A 4 -15.27 10.03 -6.50
N ILE A 5 -15.79 11.25 -6.57
CA ILE A 5 -15.44 12.21 -7.64
C ILE A 5 -13.95 12.54 -7.58
N VAL A 6 -13.41 12.81 -6.38
CA VAL A 6 -11.97 13.08 -6.19
C VAL A 6 -11.14 11.85 -6.59
N ARG A 7 -11.54 10.62 -6.21
CA ARG A 7 -10.87 9.38 -6.60
C ARG A 7 -10.84 9.19 -8.12
N LEU A 8 -11.95 9.44 -8.79
CA LEU A 8 -12.04 9.38 -10.26
C LEU A 8 -11.13 10.43 -10.91
N GLN A 9 -11.10 11.66 -10.41
CA GLN A 9 -10.24 12.73 -10.92
C GLN A 9 -8.74 12.43 -10.78
N HIS A 10 -8.33 11.69 -9.76
CA HIS A 10 -6.94 11.27 -9.57
C HIS A 10 -6.56 9.99 -10.34
N SER A 11 -7.51 9.30 -10.95
CA SER A 11 -7.22 8.10 -11.74
C SER A 11 -6.40 8.44 -13.00
N GLY A 12 -5.47 7.55 -13.37
CA GLY A 12 -4.65 7.72 -14.57
C GLY A 12 -5.52 7.84 -15.84
N SER A 13 -6.59 7.05 -15.92
CA SER A 13 -7.54 7.07 -17.03
C SER A 13 -8.26 8.42 -17.15
N TYR A 14 -8.70 9.01 -16.03
CA TYR A 14 -9.32 10.32 -16.04
C TYR A 14 -8.35 11.43 -16.48
N LYS A 15 -7.08 11.36 -16.01
CA LYS A 15 -6.05 12.33 -16.40
C LYS A 15 -5.76 12.29 -17.90
N VAL A 16 -5.69 11.09 -18.48
CA VAL A 16 -5.52 10.90 -19.93
C VAL A 16 -6.73 11.41 -20.68
N ALA A 17 -7.94 11.03 -20.30
CA ALA A 17 -9.18 11.48 -20.93
C ALA A 17 -9.34 13.02 -20.88
N ASN A 18 -9.03 13.64 -19.75
CA ASN A 18 -9.09 15.08 -19.57
C ASN A 18 -8.01 15.80 -20.41
N PHE A 19 -6.81 15.21 -20.52
CA PHE A 19 -5.75 15.76 -21.39
C PHE A 19 -6.17 15.71 -22.87
N ILE A 20 -6.71 14.60 -23.35
CA ILE A 20 -7.22 14.44 -24.71
C ILE A 20 -8.37 15.44 -24.96
N SER A 21 -9.36 15.49 -24.09
CA SER A 21 -10.51 16.39 -24.22
C SER A 21 -10.11 17.88 -24.29
N LYS A 22 -9.16 18.30 -23.45
CA LYS A 22 -8.63 19.68 -23.48
C LYS A 22 -7.79 19.98 -24.72
N SER A 23 -7.12 18.99 -25.27
CA SER A 23 -6.29 19.15 -26.47
C SER A 23 -7.12 19.23 -27.74
N VAL A 24 -8.19 18.43 -27.84
CA VAL A 24 -9.11 18.43 -28.99
C VAL A 24 -9.90 19.75 -29.09
N ARG A 25 -10.19 20.40 -27.97
CA ARG A 25 -10.88 21.71 -27.97
C ARG A 25 -10.05 22.87 -28.51
N LYS A 26 -8.75 22.71 -28.72
CA LYS A 26 -7.83 23.74 -29.26
C LYS A 26 -7.17 23.21 -30.51
N PRO A 27 -7.49 23.73 -31.73
CA PRO A 27 -7.04 23.16 -33.00
C PRO A 27 -5.50 23.00 -33.11
N PHE A 28 -4.74 23.97 -32.61
CA PHE A 28 -3.28 23.89 -32.59
C PHE A 28 -2.75 22.76 -31.68
N LYS A 29 -3.44 22.45 -30.58
CA LYS A 29 -3.02 21.37 -29.66
C LYS A 29 -3.43 19.98 -30.17
N ALA A 30 -4.45 19.90 -30.99
CA ALA A 30 -4.88 18.65 -31.60
C ALA A 30 -3.83 18.11 -32.60
N ILE A 31 -3.16 18.99 -33.34
CA ILE A 31 -2.09 18.61 -34.28
C ILE A 31 -0.87 18.03 -33.55
N ILE A 32 -0.56 18.54 -32.38
CA ILE A 32 0.62 18.12 -31.58
C ILE A 32 0.28 16.93 -30.65
N LEU A 33 -1.00 16.57 -30.55
CA LEU A 33 -1.50 15.51 -29.66
C LEU A 33 -0.78 14.15 -29.90
N PRO A 34 -0.51 13.68 -31.13
CA PRO A 34 0.16 12.40 -31.35
C PRO A 34 1.58 12.34 -30.74
N ILE A 35 2.25 13.48 -30.64
CA ILE A 35 3.60 13.57 -30.09
C ILE A 35 3.55 13.75 -28.57
N THR A 36 2.62 14.54 -28.06
CA THR A 36 2.55 14.87 -26.61
C THR A 36 1.85 13.81 -25.79
N LEU A 37 0.94 13.02 -26.37
CA LEU A 37 0.21 11.97 -25.68
C LEU A 37 1.10 10.82 -25.18
N PRO A 38 2.02 10.25 -25.99
CA PRO A 38 2.94 9.22 -25.50
C PRO A 38 3.83 9.74 -24.37
N PHE A 39 4.32 10.98 -24.49
CA PHE A 39 5.16 11.60 -23.46
C PHE A 39 4.37 11.82 -22.13
N PHE A 40 3.12 12.20 -22.23
CA PHE A 40 2.24 12.35 -21.07
C PHE A 40 1.91 11.00 -20.41
N ILE A 41 1.66 9.95 -21.21
CA ILE A 41 1.44 8.59 -20.71
C ILE A 41 2.71 8.05 -20.05
N LEU A 42 3.88 8.22 -20.69
CA LEU A 42 5.17 7.87 -20.10
C LEU A 42 5.43 8.57 -18.76
N ASN A 43 5.04 9.83 -18.64
CA ASN A 43 5.18 10.58 -17.40
C ASN A 43 4.25 10.08 -16.28
N ILE A 44 3.04 9.65 -16.64
CA ILE A 44 2.12 8.99 -15.69
C ILE A 44 2.67 7.63 -15.26
N ILE A 45 3.22 6.85 -16.20
CA ILE A 45 3.84 5.55 -15.92
C ILE A 45 5.08 5.75 -15.04
N ARG A 46 5.97 6.70 -15.38
CA ARG A 46 7.15 7.04 -14.57
C ARG A 46 6.78 7.47 -13.15
N LYS A 47 5.71 8.26 -12.98
CA LYS A 47 5.19 8.62 -11.65
C LYS A 47 4.61 7.44 -10.89
N LYS A 48 4.01 6.47 -11.59
CA LYS A 48 3.54 5.22 -10.98
C LYS A 48 4.67 4.23 -10.67
N THR A 49 5.71 4.23 -11.47
CA THR A 49 6.90 3.36 -11.31
C THR A 49 8.05 4.08 -10.60
N GLY A 50 7.80 5.28 -10.05
CA GLY A 50 8.79 6.19 -9.51
C GLY A 50 9.99 5.48 -8.89
N LYS A 51 11.19 5.81 -9.38
CA LYS A 51 12.42 5.52 -8.65
C LYS A 51 12.30 6.25 -7.31
N LEU A 52 12.35 5.50 -6.22
CA LEU A 52 12.50 6.08 -4.89
C LEU A 52 13.67 7.07 -4.91
N PRO A 53 13.57 8.23 -4.24
CA PRO A 53 14.76 8.96 -3.85
C PRO A 53 15.68 7.97 -3.11
N ASN A 54 16.98 8.06 -3.40
CA ASN A 54 17.97 7.21 -2.79
C ASN A 54 17.73 7.11 -1.29
N HIS A 55 17.66 5.87 -0.82
CA HIS A 55 17.60 5.46 0.56
C HIS A 55 18.39 6.46 1.43
N ILE A 56 17.76 7.02 2.43
CA ILE A 56 18.49 7.60 3.56
C ILE A 56 19.20 6.40 4.17
N ASP A 57 20.53 6.37 4.07
CA ASP A 57 21.37 5.37 4.72
C ASP A 57 21.20 5.48 6.23
N SER A 58 20.12 4.92 6.72
CA SER A 58 19.98 4.64 8.13
C SER A 58 20.77 3.37 8.40
N ASN A 59 22.05 3.51 8.73
CA ASN A 59 22.88 2.46 9.30
C ASN A 59 22.34 2.05 10.67
N TYR A 60 21.11 1.56 10.73
CA TYR A 60 20.64 0.79 11.85
C TYR A 60 21.06 -0.67 11.62
N SER A 61 22.29 -0.99 11.97
CA SER A 61 22.68 -2.38 12.18
C SER A 61 21.94 -2.92 13.41
N LEU A 62 20.69 -3.34 13.17
CA LEU A 62 20.00 -4.18 14.15
C LEU A 62 20.70 -5.53 14.11
N SER A 63 21.38 -5.87 15.18
CA SER A 63 22.08 -7.14 15.37
C SER A 63 21.20 -8.31 14.92
N GLU A 64 21.74 -9.11 14.03
CA GLU A 64 21.15 -10.35 13.52
C GLU A 64 20.84 -11.30 14.67
N SER A 65 19.66 -11.23 15.22
CA SER A 65 19.06 -12.32 15.97
C SER A 65 18.02 -12.97 15.04
N SER A 66 18.48 -13.99 14.33
CA SER A 66 17.74 -14.69 13.26
C SER A 66 16.62 -15.62 13.76
N ASN A 67 16.11 -15.43 14.96
CA ASN A 67 15.00 -16.26 15.42
C ASN A 67 13.66 -15.60 15.08
N ASN A 68 13.00 -16.11 14.03
CA ASN A 68 11.61 -15.80 13.77
C ASN A 68 10.78 -16.12 15.02
N ARG A 69 9.95 -15.15 15.43
CA ARG A 69 8.99 -15.38 16.50
C ARG A 69 7.84 -16.23 15.97
N ASN A 70 7.09 -16.84 16.87
CA ASN A 70 5.86 -17.54 16.51
C ASN A 70 4.74 -16.51 16.21
N SER A 71 4.97 -15.66 15.20
CA SER A 71 4.04 -14.60 14.82
C SER A 71 3.67 -14.64 13.34
N ILE A 72 2.50 -14.12 13.02
CA ILE A 72 1.95 -14.00 11.66
C ILE A 72 1.44 -12.57 11.48
N ILE A 73 1.82 -11.93 10.37
CA ILE A 73 1.28 -10.63 10.01
C ILE A 73 0.22 -10.81 8.93
N PHE A 74 -0.95 -10.22 9.15
CA PHE A 74 -2.06 -10.14 8.20
C PHE A 74 -2.16 -8.74 7.63
N PHE A 75 -2.18 -8.62 6.30
CA PHE A 75 -2.32 -7.33 5.62
C PHE A 75 -3.55 -7.30 4.71
N PRO A 76 -4.74 -7.04 5.27
CA PRO A 76 -5.91 -6.69 4.46
C PRO A 76 -5.80 -5.29 3.90
N THR A 77 -6.07 -5.12 2.60
CA THR A 77 -6.12 -3.81 1.97
C THR A 77 -7.54 -3.37 1.65
N ASN A 78 -7.73 -2.07 1.44
CA ASN A 78 -9.02 -1.54 1.07
C ASN A 78 -9.30 -1.80 -0.43
N GLY A 79 -10.24 -2.71 -0.68
CA GLY A 79 -10.89 -2.83 -1.98
C GLY A 79 -12.22 -2.05 -1.99
N VAL A 80 -13.20 -2.57 -2.70
CA VAL A 80 -14.60 -2.12 -2.62
C VAL A 80 -15.26 -2.92 -1.47
N GLY A 81 -15.30 -2.35 -0.25
CA GLY A 81 -15.91 -2.97 0.93
C GLY A 81 -14.94 -3.72 1.85
N PHE A 82 -15.48 -4.45 2.81
CA PHE A 82 -14.74 -5.10 3.91
C PHE A 82 -14.34 -6.56 3.64
N GLY A 83 -14.54 -7.07 2.42
CA GLY A 83 -14.37 -8.49 2.10
C GLY A 83 -12.97 -9.05 2.43
N HIS A 84 -11.91 -8.34 2.06
CA HIS A 84 -10.53 -8.73 2.38
C HIS A 84 -10.28 -8.76 3.89
N PHE A 85 -10.75 -7.75 4.59
CA PHE A 85 -10.61 -7.65 6.04
C PHE A 85 -11.36 -8.78 6.78
N THR A 86 -12.64 -9.00 6.47
CA THR A 86 -13.46 -10.00 7.17
C THR A 86 -12.95 -11.42 6.94
N ARG A 87 -12.42 -11.70 5.74
CA ARG A 87 -11.81 -12.99 5.42
C ARG A 87 -10.54 -13.23 6.24
N LEU A 88 -9.61 -12.27 6.27
CA LEU A 88 -8.40 -12.41 7.08
C LEU A 88 -8.70 -12.43 8.58
N LEU A 89 -9.69 -11.67 9.04
CA LEU A 89 -10.13 -11.71 10.43
C LEU A 89 -10.69 -13.09 10.81
N ALA A 90 -11.48 -13.70 9.95
CA ALA A 90 -12.01 -15.06 10.19
C ALA A 90 -10.89 -16.10 10.27
N ILE A 91 -9.89 -16.03 9.37
CA ILE A 91 -8.70 -16.89 9.38
C ILE A 91 -7.91 -16.67 10.68
N ALA A 92 -7.64 -15.43 11.04
CA ALA A 92 -6.92 -15.08 12.28
C ALA A 92 -7.60 -15.65 13.54
N LYS A 93 -8.92 -15.49 13.62
CA LYS A 93 -9.71 -16.06 14.72
C LYS A 93 -9.63 -17.59 14.78
N GLN A 94 -9.64 -18.25 13.63
CA GLN A 94 -9.51 -19.70 13.56
C GLN A 94 -8.11 -20.18 13.97
N ILE A 95 -7.05 -19.51 13.51
CA ILE A 95 -5.67 -19.83 13.91
C ILE A 95 -5.54 -19.69 15.43
N ARG A 96 -5.99 -18.58 16.01
CA ARG A 96 -5.91 -18.35 17.46
C ARG A 96 -6.68 -19.39 18.30
N LYS A 97 -7.76 -19.94 17.76
CA LYS A 97 -8.49 -21.04 18.41
C LYS A 97 -7.70 -22.35 18.39
N THR A 98 -6.92 -22.58 17.33
CA THR A 98 -6.15 -23.81 17.14
C THR A 98 -4.81 -23.75 17.89
N ASP A 99 -4.19 -22.58 17.93
CA ASP A 99 -2.91 -22.33 18.58
C ASP A 99 -2.93 -20.93 19.22
N SER A 100 -3.10 -20.87 20.54
CA SER A 100 -3.14 -19.61 21.29
C SER A 100 -1.77 -18.93 21.43
N GLU A 101 -0.68 -19.66 21.21
CA GLU A 101 0.69 -19.16 21.34
C GLU A 101 1.17 -18.38 20.11
N ILE A 102 0.41 -18.41 19.03
CA ILE A 102 0.72 -17.62 17.83
C ILE A 102 0.34 -16.17 18.05
N GLU A 103 1.33 -15.28 17.97
CA GLU A 103 1.09 -13.85 17.89
C GLU A 103 0.52 -13.49 16.50
N ILE A 104 -0.68 -12.93 16.47
CA ILE A 104 -1.32 -12.49 15.24
C ILE A 104 -1.39 -10.98 15.22
N VAL A 105 -0.76 -10.37 14.23
CA VAL A 105 -0.65 -8.91 14.08
C VAL A 105 -1.32 -8.49 12.78
N PHE A 106 -2.06 -7.40 12.81
CA PHE A 106 -2.61 -6.79 11.61
C PHE A 106 -1.82 -5.54 11.22
N PHE A 107 -1.44 -5.48 9.95
CA PHE A 107 -0.97 -4.26 9.31
C PHE A 107 -1.96 -3.90 8.22
N THR A 108 -2.58 -2.73 8.23
CA THR A 108 -3.70 -2.46 7.32
C THR A 108 -3.79 -1.00 6.87
N THR A 109 -4.35 -0.80 5.68
CA THR A 109 -4.75 0.52 5.19
C THR A 109 -6.24 0.81 5.42
N MET A 110 -6.94 -0.07 6.13
CA MET A 110 -8.37 0.03 6.42
C MET A 110 -8.61 0.62 7.81
N PRO A 111 -9.60 1.49 8.00
CA PRO A 111 -9.92 2.09 9.30
C PRO A 111 -10.71 1.11 10.20
N THR A 112 -10.10 -0.05 10.48
CA THR A 112 -10.72 -1.17 11.22
C THR A 112 -10.11 -1.38 12.61
N LEU A 113 -9.36 -0.39 13.12
CA LEU A 113 -8.65 -0.47 14.39
C LEU A 113 -9.55 -0.84 15.57
N ASN A 114 -10.74 -0.26 15.65
CA ASN A 114 -11.71 -0.52 16.70
C ASN A 114 -12.19 -1.97 16.68
N ILE A 115 -12.39 -2.56 15.51
CA ILE A 115 -12.82 -3.96 15.37
C ILE A 115 -11.68 -4.89 15.82
N LEU A 116 -10.47 -4.64 15.36
CA LEU A 116 -9.28 -5.44 15.71
C LEU A 116 -8.97 -5.35 17.21
N ALA A 117 -9.07 -4.16 17.80
CA ALA A 117 -8.88 -3.94 19.22
C ALA A 117 -9.94 -4.69 20.07
N ALA A 118 -11.20 -4.65 19.66
CA ALA A 118 -12.28 -5.40 20.32
C ALA A 118 -12.07 -6.92 20.25
N GLU A 119 -11.41 -7.41 19.20
CA GLU A 119 -11.05 -8.82 19.04
C GLU A 119 -9.71 -9.16 19.71
N GLY A 120 -9.00 -8.18 20.28
CA GLY A 120 -7.71 -8.37 20.95
C GLY A 120 -6.54 -8.65 20.00
N PHE A 121 -6.59 -8.14 18.78
CA PHE A 121 -5.47 -8.23 17.83
C PHE A 121 -4.67 -6.93 17.79
N PRO A 122 -3.34 -6.98 17.98
CA PRO A 122 -2.44 -5.87 17.68
C PRO A 122 -2.60 -5.40 16.24
N CYS A 123 -2.61 -4.08 16.03
CA CYS A 123 -2.84 -3.52 14.71
C CYS A 123 -2.03 -2.26 14.45
N TYR A 124 -1.40 -2.23 13.29
CA TYR A 124 -0.73 -1.06 12.72
C TYR A 124 -1.53 -0.54 11.53
N TYR A 125 -1.76 0.76 11.50
CA TYR A 125 -2.59 1.40 10.49
C TYR A 125 -1.82 2.45 9.71
N VAL A 126 -1.79 2.27 8.39
CA VAL A 126 -1.29 3.28 7.45
C VAL A 126 -2.45 3.76 6.61
N PRO A 127 -2.91 5.01 6.74
CA PRO A 127 -3.99 5.50 5.90
C PRO A 127 -3.64 5.38 4.42
N GLY A 128 -4.58 4.94 3.60
CA GLY A 128 -4.38 4.85 2.15
C GLY A 128 -4.05 6.21 1.53
N ARG A 129 -3.17 6.24 0.53
CA ARG A 129 -2.69 7.45 -0.13
C ARG A 129 -3.78 8.47 -0.50
N TYR A 130 -4.94 7.98 -0.92
CA TYR A 130 -6.08 8.82 -1.31
C TYR A 130 -6.66 9.68 -0.17
N ARG A 131 -6.20 9.45 1.07
CA ARG A 131 -6.53 10.30 2.24
C ARG A 131 -5.73 11.59 2.27
N TYR A 132 -4.64 11.66 1.52
CA TYR A 132 -3.71 12.79 1.46
C TYR A 132 -3.74 13.37 0.05
N GLU A 133 -4.30 14.58 -0.10
CA GLU A 133 -4.53 15.19 -1.42
C GLU A 133 -3.23 15.47 -2.18
N ASP A 134 -2.19 15.89 -1.46
CA ASP A 134 -0.91 16.32 -2.04
C ASP A 134 0.20 15.27 -1.98
N MET A 135 -0.07 14.09 -1.42
CA MET A 135 0.94 13.05 -1.31
C MET A 135 1.12 12.30 -2.63
N ASP A 136 2.33 12.32 -3.17
CA ASP A 136 2.65 11.55 -4.34
C ASP A 136 2.76 10.03 -4.03
N PRO A 137 2.56 9.16 -5.04
CA PRO A 137 2.59 7.72 -4.83
C PRO A 137 3.92 7.16 -4.33
N SER A 138 5.05 7.78 -4.68
CA SER A 138 6.38 7.30 -4.27
C SER A 138 6.60 7.57 -2.79
N THR A 139 6.29 8.77 -2.32
CA THR A 139 6.36 9.14 -0.91
C THR A 139 5.48 8.23 -0.04
N TRP A 140 4.24 7.99 -0.48
CA TRP A 140 3.36 7.08 0.28
C TRP A 140 3.91 5.64 0.33
N ASN A 141 4.47 5.13 -0.77
CA ASN A 141 5.09 3.81 -0.79
C ASN A 141 6.32 3.73 0.12
N SER A 142 7.14 4.79 0.19
CA SER A 142 8.28 4.85 1.12
C SER A 142 7.81 4.79 2.57
N ILE A 143 6.77 5.56 2.94
CA ILE A 143 6.19 5.52 4.28
C ILE A 143 5.66 4.10 4.61
N CYS A 144 4.96 3.48 3.66
CA CYS A 144 4.45 2.12 3.84
C CYS A 144 5.59 1.10 4.04
N GLU A 145 6.67 1.24 3.28
CA GLU A 145 7.88 0.42 3.39
C GLU A 145 8.55 0.58 4.75
N GLU A 146 8.81 1.82 5.18
CA GLU A 146 9.44 2.11 6.46
C GLU A 146 8.61 1.58 7.64
N MET A 147 7.31 1.84 7.64
CA MET A 147 6.42 1.35 8.69
C MET A 147 6.35 -0.17 8.71
N LEU A 148 6.30 -0.82 7.55
CA LEU A 148 6.26 -2.28 7.51
C LEU A 148 7.60 -2.89 7.93
N ASN A 149 8.73 -2.31 7.55
CA ASN A 149 10.06 -2.73 8.02
C ASN A 149 10.16 -2.68 9.55
N LEU A 150 9.62 -1.62 10.15
CA LEU A 150 9.56 -1.51 11.61
C LEU A 150 8.72 -2.64 12.23
N VAL A 151 7.55 -2.93 11.68
CA VAL A 151 6.67 -3.99 12.16
C VAL A 151 7.31 -5.37 11.98
N LEU A 152 7.94 -5.64 10.83
CA LEU A 152 8.68 -6.88 10.58
C LEU A 152 9.84 -7.07 11.57
N THR A 153 10.57 -6.00 11.87
CA THR A 153 11.68 -6.02 12.83
C THR A 153 11.20 -6.30 14.26
N ILE A 154 10.08 -5.71 14.67
CA ILE A 154 9.52 -5.87 16.01
C ILE A 154 8.97 -7.29 16.21
N HIS A 155 8.17 -7.77 15.26
CA HIS A 155 7.41 -9.01 15.40
C HIS A 155 8.16 -10.24 14.86
N LYS A 156 9.13 -10.07 13.96
CA LYS A 156 9.92 -11.15 13.33
C LYS A 156 9.04 -12.31 12.87
N PRO A 157 8.04 -12.04 11.99
CA PRO A 157 7.03 -13.02 11.67
C PRO A 157 7.58 -14.19 10.88
N LYS A 158 7.06 -15.40 11.15
CA LYS A 158 7.30 -16.59 10.33
C LYS A 158 6.47 -16.62 9.03
N ALA A 159 5.40 -15.82 8.97
CA ALA A 159 4.55 -15.71 7.79
C ALA A 159 3.95 -14.31 7.66
N PHE A 160 3.80 -13.88 6.42
CA PHE A 160 3.10 -12.65 6.04
C PHE A 160 1.98 -12.99 5.05
N ILE A 161 0.75 -12.60 5.36
CA ILE A 161 -0.43 -12.94 4.57
C ILE A 161 -1.08 -11.67 4.06
N PHE A 162 -1.03 -11.50 2.75
CA PHE A 162 -1.66 -10.37 2.06
C PHE A 162 -2.99 -10.78 1.44
N ASP A 163 -4.00 -9.93 1.60
CA ASP A 163 -5.28 -10.05 0.90
C ASP A 163 -5.72 -8.69 0.36
N GLY A 164 -5.71 -8.57 -0.95
CA GLY A 164 -6.02 -7.35 -1.68
C GLY A 164 -5.92 -7.53 -3.18
N ALA A 165 -6.38 -6.54 -3.94
CA ALA A 165 -6.37 -6.60 -5.40
C ALA A 165 -4.93 -6.59 -5.97
N TYR A 166 -4.09 -5.71 -5.46
CA TYR A 166 -2.68 -5.57 -5.87
C TYR A 166 -1.81 -5.21 -4.66
N PRO A 167 -0.65 -5.86 -4.53
CA PRO A 167 0.31 -5.51 -3.49
C PRO A 167 0.89 -4.12 -3.73
N TYR A 168 1.12 -3.38 -2.66
CA TYR A 168 1.79 -2.09 -2.72
C TYR A 168 3.29 -2.28 -2.93
N ARG A 169 3.91 -1.37 -3.68
CA ARG A 169 5.34 -1.44 -3.93
C ARG A 169 6.18 -1.35 -2.65
N GLY A 170 5.80 -0.45 -1.75
CA GLY A 170 6.48 -0.33 -0.45
C GLY A 170 6.38 -1.62 0.37
N MET A 171 5.25 -2.33 0.32
CA MET A 171 5.12 -3.64 0.95
C MET A 171 6.08 -4.67 0.33
N LEU A 172 6.14 -4.74 -1.01
CA LEU A 172 7.04 -5.68 -1.69
C LEU A 172 8.51 -5.42 -1.38
N ASN A 173 8.91 -4.15 -1.36
CA ASN A 173 10.27 -3.76 -1.00
C ASN A 173 10.62 -4.18 0.43
N ALA A 174 9.74 -3.91 1.40
CA ALA A 174 9.93 -4.29 2.79
C ALA A 174 10.09 -5.81 2.96
N LEU A 175 9.23 -6.60 2.29
CA LEU A 175 9.31 -8.06 2.36
C LEU A 175 10.58 -8.61 1.70
N GLN A 176 11.01 -8.03 0.59
CA GLN A 176 12.24 -8.40 -0.09
C GLN A 176 13.47 -8.12 0.79
N SER A 177 13.51 -6.96 1.44
CA SER A 177 14.58 -6.60 2.37
C SER A 177 14.59 -7.47 3.61
N TYR A 178 13.44 -7.95 4.07
CA TYR A 178 13.32 -8.83 5.22
C TYR A 178 13.75 -10.27 4.93
N SER A 179 13.63 -10.73 3.68
CA SER A 179 13.93 -12.10 3.26
C SER A 179 15.40 -12.34 2.95
N ASN A 180 16.19 -11.26 2.83
CA ASN A 180 17.63 -11.30 2.55
C ASN A 180 18.43 -11.24 3.85
#